data_d815c79ecd27f2dffbf87554a391095c
#
_entry.id   d815c79ecd27f2dffbf87554a391095c
#
_cell.length_a   1.000
_cell.length_b   1.000
_cell.length_c   1.000
_cell.angle_alpha   90.00
_cell.angle_beta   90.00
_cell.angle_gamma   90.00
#
_symmetry.space_group_name_H-M   'P 1'
#
loop_
_entity.id
_entity.type
_entity.pdbx_description
1 polymer ?
#
loop_
_entity_poly.entity_id
_entity_poly.type
_entity_poly.pdbx_seq_one_letter_code
_entity_poly.pdbx_strand_id
1 'polypeptide(L)'
;MISVAGIFKSYPTGFWRKRIRVLSDLNFTVERNEIVGFLGPNGAGKTTTIKILNGLAFPDSGNVCLFGEEEGMRAAARGRIGFMPEQPYFYEYLTGEEFLGLCGHLNGLSRGEIASRSRAMLGRVGLDAAGNTAVRKYSKGMMQRLGLAQALLHDPELVILDEPMSGLDPVGRMEVRNLIRELKGSGKTIFFSTHIVSDVEALCDRVIMLHRGQKVAEGTVDDLVGEEGVRFVEVAFSPVPPRDWLEAAGIPPGNGEIQGGAFLLRAGNVDEANRWIGKFREAGSQVISFVPVKKRLEDIFLEQVSEKGDRAAIGGREKQEEAGDGREERHGR
;
A
#
# COMPACT_ATOMS: atom_id res chain seq x y z
N MET A 1 3.18 -0.71 -18.86
CA MET A 1 2.99 0.73 -18.61
C MET A 1 4.18 1.33 -17.86
N ILE A 2 4.56 0.76 -16.71
CA ILE A 2 5.76 1.11 -15.94
C ILE A 2 6.67 -0.11 -15.90
N SER A 3 7.99 0.08 -16.05
CA SER A 3 9.00 -0.93 -15.78
C SER A 3 10.14 -0.30 -14.97
N VAL A 4 10.45 -0.92 -13.85
CA VAL A 4 11.51 -0.50 -12.92
C VAL A 4 12.49 -1.65 -12.77
N ALA A 5 13.76 -1.41 -13.06
CA ALA A 5 14.80 -2.42 -13.07
C ALA A 5 16.03 -1.97 -12.28
N GLY A 6 16.35 -2.70 -11.20
CA GLY A 6 17.58 -2.55 -10.42
C GLY A 6 17.76 -1.16 -9.80
N ILE A 7 16.70 -0.52 -9.32
CA ILE A 7 16.79 0.84 -8.77
C ILE A 7 17.46 0.85 -7.40
N PHE A 8 18.53 1.66 -7.32
CA PHE A 8 19.18 2.03 -6.06
C PHE A 8 19.04 3.54 -5.84
N LYS A 9 18.80 3.95 -4.60
CA LYS A 9 18.76 5.37 -4.23
C LYS A 9 19.26 5.59 -2.81
N SER A 10 20.17 6.57 -2.65
CA SER A 10 20.69 7.02 -1.37
C SER A 10 20.63 8.53 -1.26
N TYR A 11 20.42 9.03 -0.06
CA TYR A 11 20.47 10.47 0.24
C TYR A 11 21.58 10.77 1.24
N PRO A 12 22.31 11.90 1.07
CA PRO A 12 23.26 12.36 2.06
C PRO A 12 22.53 12.85 3.31
N THR A 13 23.00 12.48 4.49
CA THR A 13 22.46 12.92 5.78
C THR A 13 23.54 13.51 6.66
N GLY A 14 23.16 14.57 7.42
CA GLY A 14 24.02 15.22 8.39
C GLY A 14 25.22 15.95 7.78
N PHE A 15 25.98 16.63 8.67
CA PHE A 15 27.16 17.42 8.31
C PHE A 15 28.28 16.57 7.67
N TRP A 16 28.44 15.31 8.11
CA TRP A 16 29.46 14.37 7.63
C TRP A 16 29.07 13.64 6.34
N ARG A 17 27.96 14.02 5.66
CA ARG A 17 27.48 13.44 4.39
C ARG A 17 27.40 11.90 4.39
N LYS A 18 27.09 11.29 5.54
CA LYS A 18 26.82 9.86 5.59
C LYS A 18 25.62 9.59 4.66
N ARG A 19 25.76 8.62 3.75
CA ARG A 19 24.66 8.26 2.82
C ARG A 19 23.75 7.24 3.48
N ILE A 20 22.45 7.52 3.50
CA ILE A 20 21.42 6.57 3.89
C ILE A 20 20.81 6.00 2.61
N ARG A 21 20.90 4.68 2.46
CA ARG A 21 20.25 3.96 1.36
C ARG A 21 18.76 3.88 1.63
N VAL A 22 17.96 4.37 0.68
CA VAL A 22 16.50 4.40 0.76
C VAL A 22 15.88 3.35 -0.16
N LEU A 23 16.50 3.05 -1.31
CA LEU A 23 16.09 1.98 -2.21
C LEU A 23 17.27 1.08 -2.52
N SER A 24 17.01 -0.23 -2.57
CA SER A 24 18.00 -1.28 -2.83
C SER A 24 17.42 -2.32 -3.78
N ASP A 25 17.92 -2.35 -5.00
CA ASP A 25 17.57 -3.33 -6.03
C ASP A 25 16.05 -3.46 -6.23
N LEU A 26 15.36 -2.32 -6.40
CA LEU A 26 13.93 -2.31 -6.59
C LEU A 26 13.58 -2.67 -8.03
N ASN A 27 12.79 -3.72 -8.19
CA ASN A 27 12.36 -4.26 -9.47
C ASN A 27 10.87 -4.53 -9.46
N PHE A 28 10.10 -3.96 -10.41
CA PHE A 28 8.66 -4.25 -10.60
C PHE A 28 8.15 -3.75 -11.95
N THR A 29 6.98 -4.22 -12.35
CA THR A 29 6.26 -3.76 -13.53
C THR A 29 4.83 -3.37 -13.19
N VAL A 30 4.25 -2.46 -13.99
CA VAL A 30 2.83 -2.10 -13.96
C VAL A 30 2.30 -2.21 -15.38
N GLU A 31 1.26 -2.99 -15.57
CA GLU A 31 0.64 -3.18 -16.87
C GLU A 31 -0.37 -2.09 -17.19
N ARG A 32 -0.91 -2.09 -18.42
CA ARG A 32 -1.96 -1.14 -18.80
C ARG A 32 -3.29 -1.55 -18.18
N ASN A 33 -4.09 -0.54 -17.81
CA ASN A 33 -5.45 -0.73 -17.30
C ASN A 33 -5.52 -1.60 -16.01
N GLU A 34 -4.52 -1.47 -15.12
CA GLU A 34 -4.56 -2.07 -13.80
C GLU A 34 -4.46 -1.02 -12.69
N ILE A 35 -4.98 -1.36 -11.52
CA ILE A 35 -4.77 -0.63 -10.27
C ILE A 35 -3.70 -1.38 -9.47
N VAL A 36 -2.54 -0.76 -9.29
CA VAL A 36 -1.45 -1.31 -8.49
C VAL A 36 -1.29 -0.52 -7.20
N GLY A 37 -1.41 -1.22 -6.08
CA GLY A 37 -1.14 -0.69 -4.75
C GLY A 37 0.33 -0.85 -4.36
N PHE A 38 1.00 0.23 -4.02
CA PHE A 38 2.38 0.25 -3.53
C PHE A 38 2.38 0.35 -2.00
N LEU A 39 2.31 -0.81 -1.33
CA LEU A 39 2.08 -0.95 0.10
C LEU A 39 3.39 -0.97 0.89
N GLY A 40 3.42 -0.28 2.01
CA GLY A 40 4.55 -0.37 2.95
C GLY A 40 4.48 0.67 4.05
N PRO A 41 5.23 0.47 5.16
CA PRO A 41 5.25 1.41 6.27
C PRO A 41 5.87 2.76 5.88
N ASN A 42 5.75 3.74 6.77
CA ASN A 42 6.42 5.02 6.60
C ASN A 42 7.94 4.81 6.60
N GLY A 43 8.63 5.50 5.66
CA GLY A 43 10.07 5.32 5.46
C GLY A 43 10.47 4.09 4.64
N ALA A 44 9.53 3.28 4.14
CA ALA A 44 9.83 2.13 3.29
C ALA A 44 10.44 2.49 1.92
N GLY A 45 10.34 3.75 1.47
CA GLY A 45 10.85 4.22 0.19
C GLY A 45 9.75 4.55 -0.84
N LYS A 46 8.47 4.47 -0.49
CA LYS A 46 7.31 4.70 -1.38
C LYS A 46 7.38 6.05 -2.10
N THR A 47 7.41 7.14 -1.36
CA THR A 47 7.49 8.51 -1.92
C THR A 47 8.77 8.72 -2.75
N THR A 48 9.89 8.10 -2.37
CA THR A 48 11.13 8.16 -3.17
C THR A 48 10.95 7.49 -4.52
N THR A 49 10.32 6.32 -4.56
CA THR A 49 10.00 5.60 -5.81
C THR A 49 9.07 6.44 -6.67
N ILE A 50 8.01 6.99 -6.10
CA ILE A 50 7.07 7.87 -6.81
C ILE A 50 7.77 9.10 -7.38
N LYS A 51 8.67 9.73 -6.62
CA LYS A 51 9.47 10.85 -7.13
C LYS A 51 10.35 10.46 -8.31
N ILE A 52 10.93 9.26 -8.29
CA ILE A 52 11.72 8.73 -9.41
C ILE A 52 10.83 8.49 -10.63
N LEU A 53 9.66 7.87 -10.48
CA LEU A 53 8.70 7.65 -11.57
C LEU A 53 8.24 8.96 -12.22
N ASN A 54 8.09 10.03 -11.44
CA ASN A 54 7.69 11.36 -11.94
C ASN A 54 8.87 12.24 -12.39
N GLY A 55 10.12 11.74 -12.30
CA GLY A 55 11.30 12.49 -12.64
C GLY A 55 11.64 13.66 -11.72
N LEU A 56 11.14 13.62 -10.53
CA LEU A 56 11.45 14.58 -9.47
C LEU A 56 12.71 14.18 -8.69
N ALA A 57 13.17 12.94 -8.86
CA ALA A 57 14.42 12.42 -8.33
C ALA A 57 15.03 11.44 -9.33
N PHE A 58 16.37 11.36 -9.36
CA PHE A 58 17.11 10.41 -10.20
C PHE A 58 17.59 9.23 -9.34
N PRO A 59 17.55 7.99 -9.83
CA PRO A 59 18.16 6.86 -9.15
C PRO A 59 19.71 7.03 -9.16
N ASP A 60 20.38 6.37 -8.20
CA ASP A 60 21.85 6.29 -8.19
C ASP A 60 22.33 5.24 -9.23
N SER A 61 21.51 4.19 -9.46
CA SER A 61 21.67 3.20 -10.53
C SER A 61 20.34 2.50 -10.84
N GLY A 62 20.28 1.76 -11.94
CA GLY A 62 19.09 1.10 -12.46
C GLY A 62 18.33 1.99 -13.44
N ASN A 63 17.27 1.43 -14.03
CA ASN A 63 16.51 2.07 -15.11
C ASN A 63 15.01 2.13 -14.79
N VAL A 64 14.37 3.20 -15.27
CA VAL A 64 12.90 3.35 -15.29
C VAL A 64 12.46 3.53 -16.74
N CYS A 65 11.49 2.73 -17.14
CA CYS A 65 10.83 2.85 -18.44
C CYS A 65 9.34 3.14 -18.21
N LEU A 66 8.83 4.20 -18.84
CA LEU A 66 7.42 4.56 -18.83
C LEU A 66 6.88 4.54 -20.25
N PHE A 67 5.70 3.94 -20.45
CA PHE A 67 5.04 3.80 -21.75
C PHE A 67 5.83 3.00 -22.79
N GLY A 68 6.83 2.21 -22.38
CA GLY A 68 7.74 1.49 -23.28
C GLY A 68 8.92 2.31 -23.78
N GLU A 69 9.09 3.54 -23.29
CA GLU A 69 10.22 4.42 -23.63
C GLU A 69 11.28 4.36 -22.51
N GLU A 70 12.52 4.02 -22.85
CA GLU A 70 13.65 4.14 -21.93
C GLU A 70 13.93 5.63 -21.64
N GLU A 71 14.41 5.92 -20.41
CA GLU A 71 14.54 7.29 -19.90
C GLU A 71 13.20 8.04 -19.81
N GLY A 72 12.24 7.50 -19.05
CA GLY A 72 10.85 7.93 -18.80
C GLY A 72 10.57 9.40 -18.50
N MET A 73 11.37 10.33 -18.98
CA MET A 73 11.36 11.73 -18.60
C MET A 73 11.32 12.71 -19.75
N ARG A 74 11.02 12.26 -20.96
CA ARG A 74 10.76 13.20 -22.05
C ARG A 74 9.51 14.01 -21.74
N ALA A 75 9.51 15.28 -22.10
CA ALA A 75 8.37 16.18 -21.87
C ALA A 75 7.01 15.59 -22.34
N ALA A 76 7.03 14.82 -23.41
CA ALA A 76 5.85 14.11 -23.95
C ALA A 76 5.29 13.05 -22.98
N ALA A 77 6.12 12.31 -22.24
CA ALA A 77 5.67 11.33 -21.27
C ALA A 77 4.99 12.00 -20.07
N ARG A 78 5.48 13.18 -19.64
CA ARG A 78 4.90 13.92 -18.52
C ARG A 78 3.45 14.37 -18.77
N GLY A 79 3.14 14.77 -20.00
CA GLY A 79 1.77 15.14 -20.39
C GLY A 79 0.76 13.97 -20.35
N ARG A 80 1.25 12.71 -20.20
CA ARG A 80 0.44 11.51 -20.11
C ARG A 80 0.30 11.00 -18.67
N ILE A 81 0.95 11.67 -17.69
CA ILE A 81 0.97 11.28 -16.27
C ILE A 81 0.21 12.31 -15.46
N GLY A 82 -0.80 11.85 -14.73
CA GLY A 82 -1.42 12.61 -13.66
C GLY A 82 -0.73 12.28 -12.34
N PHE A 83 -0.21 13.29 -11.65
CA PHE A 83 0.50 13.09 -10.39
C PHE A 83 -0.13 13.89 -9.25
N MET A 84 -0.37 13.20 -8.14
CA MET A 84 -0.78 13.79 -6.89
C MET A 84 0.21 13.38 -5.79
N PRO A 85 0.97 14.34 -5.21
CA PRO A 85 1.85 14.07 -4.07
C PRO A 85 1.06 13.90 -2.77
N GLU A 86 1.66 13.27 -1.74
CA GLU A 86 1.06 13.09 -0.41
C GLU A 86 0.56 14.40 0.20
N GLN A 87 1.33 15.48 0.03
CA GLN A 87 0.97 16.83 0.44
C GLN A 87 1.00 17.75 -0.79
N PRO A 88 -0.15 17.93 -1.46
CA PRO A 88 -0.24 18.85 -2.58
C PRO A 88 0.02 20.29 -2.11
N TYR A 89 0.80 21.02 -2.88
CA TYR A 89 1.08 22.42 -2.61
C TYR A 89 0.21 23.30 -3.49
N PHE A 90 -0.54 24.20 -2.86
CA PHE A 90 -1.47 25.08 -3.56
C PHE A 90 -1.09 26.55 -3.36
N TYR A 91 -1.45 27.38 -4.34
CA TYR A 91 -1.46 28.84 -4.16
C TYR A 91 -2.71 29.22 -3.37
N GLU A 92 -2.57 29.39 -2.07
CA GLU A 92 -3.65 29.52 -1.11
C GLU A 92 -4.60 30.72 -1.38
N TYR A 93 -4.11 31.74 -2.10
CA TYR A 93 -4.91 32.91 -2.48
C TYR A 93 -5.80 32.69 -3.71
N LEU A 94 -5.52 31.67 -4.52
CA LEU A 94 -6.37 31.29 -5.65
C LEU A 94 -7.63 30.56 -5.18
N THR A 95 -8.69 30.67 -5.95
CA THR A 95 -9.85 29.79 -5.83
C THR A 95 -9.54 28.42 -6.43
N GLY A 96 -10.37 27.41 -6.13
CA GLY A 96 -10.20 26.07 -6.74
C GLY A 96 -10.27 26.11 -8.27
N GLU A 97 -11.18 26.93 -8.84
CA GLU A 97 -11.32 27.09 -10.29
C GLU A 97 -10.11 27.80 -10.91
N GLU A 98 -9.61 28.87 -10.30
CA GLU A 98 -8.40 29.57 -10.76
C GLU A 98 -7.16 28.68 -10.68
N PHE A 99 -7.04 27.89 -9.61
CA PHE A 99 -5.94 26.93 -9.46
C PHE A 99 -5.97 25.87 -10.56
N LEU A 100 -7.11 25.25 -10.83
CA LEU A 100 -7.25 24.31 -11.93
C LEU A 100 -7.02 24.98 -13.29
N GLY A 101 -7.44 26.24 -13.44
CA GLY A 101 -7.15 27.05 -14.63
C GLY A 101 -5.66 27.21 -14.87
N LEU A 102 -4.88 27.53 -13.83
CA LEU A 102 -3.42 27.59 -13.89
C LEU A 102 -2.81 26.24 -14.30
N CYS A 103 -3.27 25.15 -13.67
CA CYS A 103 -2.80 23.81 -14.00
C CYS A 103 -3.12 23.44 -15.46
N GLY A 104 -4.28 23.78 -15.95
CA GLY A 104 -4.68 23.57 -17.34
C GLY A 104 -3.77 24.30 -18.34
N HIS A 105 -3.44 25.57 -18.07
CA HIS A 105 -2.50 26.33 -18.89
C HIS A 105 -1.10 25.68 -18.90
N LEU A 106 -0.61 25.23 -17.74
CA LEU A 106 0.69 24.56 -17.65
C LEU A 106 0.72 23.22 -18.41
N ASN A 107 -0.42 22.56 -18.55
CA ASN A 107 -0.57 21.34 -19.35
C ASN A 107 -0.92 21.61 -20.83
N GLY A 108 -0.93 22.88 -21.27
CA GLY A 108 -1.15 23.24 -22.65
C GLY A 108 -2.62 23.17 -23.12
N LEU A 109 -3.57 23.11 -22.21
CA LEU A 109 -4.99 23.11 -22.55
C LEU A 109 -5.45 24.47 -23.07
N SER A 110 -6.35 24.49 -24.04
CA SER A 110 -7.00 25.69 -24.53
C SER A 110 -7.93 26.29 -23.48
N ARG A 111 -8.25 27.60 -23.59
CA ARG A 111 -9.16 28.27 -22.64
C ARG A 111 -10.53 27.61 -22.55
N GLY A 112 -11.06 27.12 -23.66
CA GLY A 112 -12.36 26.41 -23.70
C GLY A 112 -12.30 25.08 -22.96
N GLU A 113 -11.22 24.31 -23.16
CA GLU A 113 -11.00 23.05 -22.47
C GLU A 113 -10.81 23.27 -20.96
N ILE A 114 -10.04 24.27 -20.57
CA ILE A 114 -9.82 24.61 -19.16
C ILE A 114 -11.17 24.90 -18.48
N ALA A 115 -11.98 25.77 -19.03
CA ALA A 115 -13.27 26.13 -18.43
C ALA A 115 -14.21 24.91 -18.30
N SER A 116 -14.26 24.05 -19.34
CA SER A 116 -15.09 22.86 -19.34
C SER A 116 -14.56 21.80 -18.37
N ARG A 117 -13.26 21.46 -18.46
CA ARG A 117 -12.65 20.39 -17.66
C ARG A 117 -12.53 20.77 -16.19
N SER A 118 -12.20 22.04 -15.85
CA SER A 118 -12.13 22.48 -14.45
C SER A 118 -13.47 22.33 -13.76
N ARG A 119 -14.57 22.78 -14.41
CA ARG A 119 -15.91 22.61 -13.85
C ARG A 119 -16.31 21.13 -13.71
N ALA A 120 -16.04 20.32 -14.73
CA ALA A 120 -16.32 18.90 -14.68
C ALA A 120 -15.52 18.19 -13.55
N MET A 121 -14.23 18.54 -13.39
CA MET A 121 -13.39 17.96 -12.33
C MET A 121 -13.82 18.40 -10.94
N LEU A 122 -14.16 19.67 -10.73
CA LEU A 122 -14.69 20.13 -9.44
C LEU A 122 -15.97 19.40 -9.06
N GLY A 123 -16.90 19.21 -9.99
CA GLY A 123 -18.11 18.41 -9.76
C GLY A 123 -17.78 16.95 -9.45
N ARG A 124 -16.84 16.35 -10.20
CA ARG A 124 -16.44 14.95 -10.03
C ARG A 124 -15.80 14.65 -8.67
N VAL A 125 -15.10 15.63 -8.08
CA VAL A 125 -14.49 15.50 -6.74
C VAL A 125 -15.34 16.12 -5.63
N GLY A 126 -16.59 16.55 -5.91
CA GLY A 126 -17.51 17.13 -4.94
C GLY A 126 -17.09 18.50 -4.41
N LEU A 127 -16.45 19.32 -5.25
CA LEU A 127 -16.00 20.69 -4.93
C LEU A 127 -16.70 21.78 -5.77
N ASP A 128 -17.76 21.45 -6.50
CA ASP A 128 -18.52 22.39 -7.34
C ASP A 128 -19.01 23.61 -6.58
N ALA A 129 -19.61 23.42 -5.40
CA ALA A 129 -20.08 24.51 -4.54
C ALA A 129 -18.93 25.36 -3.95
N ALA A 130 -17.72 24.81 -3.88
CA ALA A 130 -16.54 25.47 -3.30
C ALA A 130 -15.56 26.00 -4.37
N GLY A 131 -15.82 25.77 -5.65
CA GLY A 131 -14.93 26.12 -6.76
C GLY A 131 -14.45 27.56 -6.76
N ASN A 132 -15.32 28.50 -6.38
CA ASN A 132 -15.03 29.94 -6.27
C ASN A 132 -14.55 30.39 -4.88
N THR A 133 -14.29 29.45 -3.97
CA THR A 133 -13.74 29.74 -2.65
C THR A 133 -12.22 29.66 -2.67
N ALA A 134 -11.52 30.61 -2.05
CA ALA A 134 -10.06 30.61 -1.95
C ALA A 134 -9.58 29.36 -1.21
N VAL A 135 -8.52 28.71 -1.75
CA VAL A 135 -7.98 27.40 -1.26
C VAL A 135 -7.54 27.46 0.21
N ARG A 136 -7.09 28.64 0.71
CA ARG A 136 -6.79 28.82 2.15
C ARG A 136 -7.97 28.54 3.09
N LYS A 137 -9.21 28.50 2.57
CA LYS A 137 -10.42 28.17 3.33
C LYS A 137 -10.82 26.70 3.19
N TYR A 138 -10.08 25.92 2.40
CA TYR A 138 -10.37 24.52 2.21
C TYR A 138 -9.96 23.70 3.44
N SER A 139 -10.79 22.73 3.79
CA SER A 139 -10.40 21.67 4.73
C SER A 139 -9.31 20.78 4.11
N LYS A 140 -8.62 19.99 4.94
CA LYS A 140 -7.63 19.02 4.46
C LYS A 140 -8.22 18.07 3.41
N GLY A 141 -9.46 17.58 3.62
CA GLY A 141 -10.16 16.74 2.66
C GLY A 141 -10.48 17.44 1.35
N MET A 142 -10.87 18.72 1.39
CA MET A 142 -11.08 19.53 0.18
C MET A 142 -9.78 19.76 -0.60
N MET A 143 -8.66 20.00 0.09
CA MET A 143 -7.35 20.12 -0.54
C MET A 143 -6.94 18.81 -1.22
N GLN A 144 -7.17 17.66 -0.58
CA GLN A 144 -6.89 16.34 -1.14
C GLN A 144 -7.71 16.11 -2.43
N ARG A 145 -9.00 16.43 -2.41
CA ARG A 145 -9.89 16.34 -3.58
C ARG A 145 -9.46 17.29 -4.71
N LEU A 146 -9.02 18.52 -4.38
CA LEU A 146 -8.48 19.45 -5.38
C LEU A 146 -7.19 18.91 -6.00
N GLY A 147 -6.32 18.25 -5.22
CA GLY A 147 -5.13 17.56 -5.73
C GLY A 147 -5.46 16.44 -6.71
N LEU A 148 -6.51 15.65 -6.44
CA LEU A 148 -7.03 14.65 -7.38
C LEU A 148 -7.56 15.31 -8.66
N ALA A 149 -8.34 16.39 -8.54
CA ALA A 149 -8.84 17.13 -9.69
C ALA A 149 -7.70 17.67 -10.57
N GLN A 150 -6.64 18.22 -9.95
CA GLN A 150 -5.43 18.66 -10.64
C GLN A 150 -4.76 17.52 -11.39
N ALA A 151 -4.56 16.37 -10.75
CA ALA A 151 -3.90 15.21 -11.36
C ALA A 151 -4.66 14.67 -12.58
N LEU A 152 -5.97 14.84 -12.62
CA LEU A 152 -6.86 14.30 -13.65
C LEU A 152 -7.26 15.29 -14.75
N LEU A 153 -6.96 16.59 -14.57
CA LEU A 153 -7.47 17.68 -15.41
C LEU A 153 -7.14 17.53 -16.90
N HIS A 154 -5.93 17.04 -17.21
CA HIS A 154 -5.42 16.88 -18.58
C HIS A 154 -5.70 15.50 -19.19
N ASP A 155 -6.53 14.69 -18.54
CA ASP A 155 -6.94 13.35 -18.98
C ASP A 155 -5.78 12.35 -19.19
N PRO A 156 -4.92 12.12 -18.16
CA PRO A 156 -3.75 11.28 -18.27
C PRO A 156 -4.07 9.81 -18.54
N GLU A 157 -3.12 9.06 -19.14
CA GLU A 157 -3.19 7.60 -19.31
C GLU A 157 -2.75 6.86 -18.04
N LEU A 158 -1.76 7.42 -17.32
CA LEU A 158 -1.22 6.90 -16.06
C LEU A 158 -1.48 7.89 -14.94
N VAL A 159 -2.05 7.42 -13.84
CA VAL A 159 -2.32 8.22 -12.64
C VAL A 159 -1.48 7.71 -11.49
N ILE A 160 -0.56 8.53 -11.00
CA ILE A 160 0.33 8.23 -9.87
C ILE A 160 -0.11 9.05 -8.65
N LEU A 161 -0.51 8.35 -7.59
CA LEU A 161 -1.04 8.99 -6.38
C LEU A 161 -0.21 8.58 -5.16
N ASP A 162 0.30 9.56 -4.43
CA ASP A 162 1.04 9.32 -3.18
C ASP A 162 0.09 9.51 -1.99
N GLU A 163 -0.27 8.42 -1.29
CA GLU A 163 -1.18 8.39 -0.14
C GLU A 163 -2.53 9.12 -0.38
N PRO A 164 -3.28 8.82 -1.47
CA PRO A 164 -4.43 9.63 -1.90
C PRO A 164 -5.58 9.70 -0.89
N MET A 165 -5.67 8.74 0.02
CA MET A 165 -6.73 8.64 1.03
C MET A 165 -6.28 9.07 2.42
N SER A 166 -5.05 9.59 2.56
CA SER A 166 -4.51 10.03 3.85
C SER A 166 -5.27 11.24 4.39
N GLY A 167 -5.69 11.15 5.66
CA GLY A 167 -6.37 12.24 6.36
C GLY A 167 -7.79 12.52 5.90
N LEU A 168 -8.39 11.63 5.11
CA LEU A 168 -9.81 11.65 4.79
C LEU A 168 -10.62 10.90 5.86
N ASP A 169 -11.84 11.35 6.09
CA ASP A 169 -12.86 10.63 6.83
C ASP A 169 -13.35 9.38 6.05
N PRO A 170 -14.10 8.47 6.67
CA PRO A 170 -14.57 7.26 6.00
C PRO A 170 -15.37 7.53 4.72
N VAL A 171 -16.17 8.60 4.68
CA VAL A 171 -16.97 8.97 3.50
C VAL A 171 -16.07 9.45 2.38
N GLY A 172 -15.14 10.35 2.67
CA GLY A 172 -14.17 10.85 1.69
C GLY A 172 -13.27 9.74 1.13
N ARG A 173 -12.86 8.77 1.96
CA ARG A 173 -12.14 7.58 1.48
C ARG A 173 -12.97 6.76 0.49
N MET A 174 -14.24 6.53 0.79
CA MET A 174 -15.15 5.80 -0.09
C MET A 174 -15.30 6.52 -1.44
N GLU A 175 -15.44 7.84 -1.44
CA GLU A 175 -15.54 8.66 -2.66
C GLU A 175 -14.27 8.56 -3.52
N VAL A 176 -13.08 8.66 -2.91
CA VAL A 176 -11.81 8.50 -3.63
C VAL A 176 -11.65 7.08 -4.17
N ARG A 177 -12.03 6.05 -3.42
CA ARG A 177 -12.03 4.65 -3.93
C ARG A 177 -12.95 4.49 -5.14
N ASN A 178 -14.14 5.07 -5.10
CA ASN A 178 -15.08 5.02 -6.22
C ASN A 178 -14.52 5.75 -7.45
N LEU A 179 -13.90 6.92 -7.26
CA LEU A 179 -13.23 7.66 -8.33
C LEU A 179 -12.10 6.83 -8.97
N ILE A 180 -11.27 6.15 -8.18
CA ILE A 180 -10.18 5.28 -8.69
C ILE A 180 -10.75 4.12 -9.51
N ARG A 181 -11.84 3.47 -9.06
CA ARG A 181 -12.51 2.41 -9.84
C ARG A 181 -13.08 2.92 -11.16
N GLU A 182 -13.70 4.09 -11.15
CA GLU A 182 -14.24 4.74 -12.34
C GLU A 182 -13.13 5.07 -13.35
N LEU A 183 -11.98 5.55 -12.89
CA LEU A 183 -10.81 5.81 -13.73
C LEU A 183 -10.30 4.54 -14.39
N LYS A 184 -10.21 3.42 -13.68
CA LYS A 184 -9.88 2.13 -14.26
C LYS A 184 -10.92 1.71 -15.29
N GLY A 185 -12.21 1.84 -14.98
CA GLY A 185 -13.31 1.54 -15.92
C GLY A 185 -13.26 2.36 -17.22
N SER A 186 -12.61 3.54 -17.19
CA SER A 186 -12.34 4.37 -18.37
C SER A 186 -11.00 4.08 -19.05
N GLY A 187 -10.32 2.99 -18.70
CA GLY A 187 -9.08 2.52 -19.34
C GLY A 187 -7.79 3.16 -18.79
N LYS A 188 -7.86 3.88 -17.66
CA LYS A 188 -6.66 4.46 -17.04
C LYS A 188 -5.88 3.39 -16.25
N THR A 189 -4.57 3.57 -16.19
CA THR A 189 -3.68 2.81 -15.29
C THR A 189 -3.44 3.63 -14.03
N ILE A 190 -3.59 3.00 -12.86
CA ILE A 190 -3.46 3.68 -11.58
C ILE A 190 -2.36 3.01 -10.75
N PHE A 191 -1.40 3.81 -10.29
CA PHE A 191 -0.37 3.40 -9.35
C PHE A 191 -0.46 4.29 -8.11
N PHE A 192 -0.80 3.72 -6.96
CA PHE A 192 -0.90 4.54 -5.76
C PHE A 192 -0.15 3.92 -4.57
N SER A 193 0.47 4.79 -3.76
CA SER A 193 1.08 4.37 -2.51
C SER A 193 0.06 4.40 -1.37
N THR A 194 0.23 3.49 -0.42
CA THR A 194 -0.48 3.51 0.86
C THR A 194 0.27 2.72 1.92
N HIS A 195 -0.02 3.01 3.18
CA HIS A 195 0.37 2.17 4.32
C HIS A 195 -0.83 1.40 4.90
N ILE A 196 -2.00 1.52 4.28
CA ILE A 196 -3.27 0.96 4.76
C ILE A 196 -3.66 -0.23 3.89
N VAL A 197 -3.60 -1.42 4.47
CA VAL A 197 -3.87 -2.69 3.79
C VAL A 197 -5.29 -2.76 3.24
N SER A 198 -6.29 -2.30 4.00
CA SER A 198 -7.68 -2.34 3.57
C SER A 198 -7.99 -1.47 2.34
N ASP A 199 -7.15 -0.47 2.02
CA ASP A 199 -7.28 0.28 0.77
C ASP A 199 -6.82 -0.55 -0.43
N VAL A 200 -5.75 -1.33 -0.24
CA VAL A 200 -5.22 -2.25 -1.25
C VAL A 200 -6.20 -3.38 -1.53
N GLU A 201 -6.68 -4.07 -0.48
CA GLU A 201 -7.65 -5.17 -0.60
C GLU A 201 -8.96 -4.73 -1.29
N ALA A 202 -9.37 -3.48 -1.07
CA ALA A 202 -10.61 -2.95 -1.64
C ALA A 202 -10.49 -2.51 -3.11
N LEU A 203 -9.29 -2.16 -3.59
CA LEU A 203 -9.12 -1.45 -4.86
C LEU A 203 -8.23 -2.14 -5.87
N CYS A 204 -7.16 -2.81 -5.40
CA CYS A 204 -6.06 -3.18 -6.28
C CYS A 204 -6.31 -4.50 -7.00
N ASP A 205 -5.88 -4.57 -8.24
CA ASP A 205 -5.72 -5.82 -8.97
C ASP A 205 -4.45 -6.54 -8.51
N ARG A 206 -3.38 -5.75 -8.28
CA ARG A 206 -2.08 -6.23 -7.80
C ARG A 206 -1.52 -5.31 -6.72
N VAL A 207 -0.72 -5.89 -5.86
CA VAL A 207 0.00 -5.18 -4.81
C VAL A 207 1.50 -5.44 -4.92
N ILE A 208 2.28 -4.41 -4.68
CA ILE A 208 3.73 -4.48 -4.51
C ILE A 208 4.02 -4.04 -3.09
N MET A 209 4.58 -4.94 -2.28
CA MET A 209 4.90 -4.66 -0.88
C MET A 209 6.36 -4.24 -0.74
N LEU A 210 6.56 -3.09 -0.11
CA LEU A 210 7.87 -2.49 0.10
C LEU A 210 8.23 -2.45 1.58
N HIS A 211 9.43 -2.91 1.93
CA HIS A 211 10.00 -2.77 3.27
C HIS A 211 11.49 -2.40 3.18
N ARG A 212 11.89 -1.35 3.91
CA ARG A 212 13.29 -0.84 3.97
C ARG A 212 13.94 -0.70 2.58
N GLY A 213 13.19 -0.18 1.62
CA GLY A 213 13.67 0.07 0.26
C GLY A 213 13.77 -1.15 -0.65
N GLN A 214 13.27 -2.29 -0.24
CA GLN A 214 13.25 -3.53 -1.01
C GLN A 214 11.83 -4.04 -1.22
N LYS A 215 11.57 -4.62 -2.38
CA LYS A 215 10.34 -5.37 -2.63
C LYS A 215 10.36 -6.65 -1.80
N VAL A 216 9.33 -6.87 -0.99
CA VAL A 216 9.18 -8.06 -0.14
C VAL A 216 8.19 -9.07 -0.71
N ALA A 217 7.14 -8.57 -1.38
CA ALA A 217 6.16 -9.41 -2.07
C ALA A 217 5.55 -8.64 -3.25
N GLU A 218 4.99 -9.36 -4.23
CA GLU A 218 4.25 -8.83 -5.38
C GLU A 218 3.31 -9.91 -5.89
N GLY A 219 2.07 -9.55 -6.20
CA GLY A 219 1.06 -10.45 -6.74
C GLY A 219 -0.33 -9.85 -6.71
N THR A 220 -1.34 -10.60 -7.16
CA THR A 220 -2.72 -10.24 -6.89
C THR A 220 -3.03 -10.42 -5.40
N VAL A 221 -4.08 -9.79 -4.90
CA VAL A 221 -4.49 -9.96 -3.50
C VAL A 221 -4.80 -11.43 -3.23
N ASP A 222 -5.51 -12.08 -4.16
CA ASP A 222 -5.90 -13.49 -4.05
C ASP A 222 -4.69 -14.43 -4.09
N ASP A 223 -3.71 -14.21 -4.99
CA ASP A 223 -2.48 -15.00 -5.05
C ASP A 223 -1.67 -14.93 -3.75
N LEU A 224 -1.58 -13.73 -3.18
CA LEU A 224 -0.81 -13.51 -1.95
C LEU A 224 -1.50 -14.11 -0.72
N VAL A 225 -2.82 -13.98 -0.63
CA VAL A 225 -3.61 -14.56 0.48
C VAL A 225 -3.72 -16.08 0.36
N GLY A 226 -3.67 -16.62 -0.88
CA GLY A 226 -3.78 -18.04 -1.20
C GLY A 226 -5.22 -18.54 -1.17
N GLU A 227 -5.52 -19.54 -2.01
CA GLU A 227 -6.86 -20.16 -2.06
C GLU A 227 -7.24 -20.90 -0.77
N GLU A 228 -6.27 -21.44 -0.04
CA GLU A 228 -6.42 -22.12 1.25
C GLU A 228 -6.31 -21.19 2.47
N GLY A 229 -6.43 -19.90 2.27
CA GLY A 229 -6.11 -18.80 3.19
C GLY A 229 -6.90 -18.76 4.50
N VAL A 230 -7.33 -19.89 5.06
CA VAL A 230 -7.84 -19.97 6.44
C VAL A 230 -6.65 -19.94 7.39
N ARG A 231 -6.47 -18.82 8.10
CA ARG A 231 -5.45 -18.69 9.14
C ARG A 231 -5.78 -19.54 10.35
N PHE A 232 -7.04 -19.50 10.75
CA PHE A 232 -7.64 -20.33 11.81
C PHE A 232 -9.16 -20.31 11.65
N VAL A 233 -9.82 -21.26 12.30
CA VAL A 233 -11.28 -21.29 12.41
C VAL A 233 -11.64 -20.90 13.83
N GLU A 234 -12.46 -19.87 14.00
CA GLU A 234 -13.00 -19.49 15.29
C GLU A 234 -14.37 -20.15 15.48
N VAL A 235 -14.50 -20.96 16.55
CA VAL A 235 -15.75 -21.66 16.89
C VAL A 235 -16.20 -21.21 18.26
N ALA A 236 -17.43 -20.73 18.36
CA ALA A 236 -18.04 -20.37 19.63
C ALA A 236 -18.98 -21.47 20.12
N PHE A 237 -18.87 -21.84 21.40
CA PHE A 237 -19.64 -22.89 22.05
C PHE A 237 -20.44 -22.35 23.22
N SER A 238 -21.69 -22.80 23.36
CA SER A 238 -22.55 -22.51 24.53
C SER A 238 -23.46 -23.71 24.82
N PRO A 239 -23.72 -24.04 26.10
CA PRO A 239 -23.10 -23.45 27.29
C PRO A 239 -21.60 -23.74 27.38
N VAL A 240 -20.88 -22.94 28.17
CA VAL A 240 -19.44 -23.17 28.43
C VAL A 240 -19.30 -24.47 29.24
N PRO A 241 -18.44 -25.42 28.81
CA PRO A 241 -18.19 -26.64 29.59
C PRO A 241 -17.60 -26.33 30.98
N PRO A 242 -17.75 -27.26 31.96
CA PRO A 242 -17.11 -27.12 33.24
C PRO A 242 -15.59 -26.90 33.13
N ARG A 243 -15.05 -26.16 34.09
CA ARG A 243 -13.61 -25.77 34.07
C ARG A 243 -12.68 -26.98 34.07
N ASP A 244 -13.03 -27.98 34.88
CA ASP A 244 -12.25 -29.25 34.98
C ASP A 244 -12.21 -29.98 33.61
N TRP A 245 -13.31 -29.94 32.85
CA TRP A 245 -13.34 -30.47 31.49
C TRP A 245 -12.47 -29.69 30.55
N LEU A 246 -12.51 -28.36 30.59
CA LEU A 246 -11.67 -27.50 29.73
C LEU A 246 -10.17 -27.71 29.98
N GLU A 247 -9.77 -27.88 31.25
CA GLU A 247 -8.41 -28.19 31.65
C GLU A 247 -7.97 -29.60 31.16
N ALA A 248 -8.87 -30.59 31.22
CA ALA A 248 -8.63 -31.95 30.76
C ALA A 248 -8.68 -32.11 29.22
N ALA A 249 -9.36 -31.22 28.50
CA ALA A 249 -9.60 -31.32 27.08
C ALA A 249 -8.32 -31.19 26.24
N GLY A 250 -7.24 -30.63 26.80
CA GLY A 250 -5.95 -30.46 26.11
C GLY A 250 -5.97 -29.35 25.05
N ILE A 251 -6.74 -28.29 25.29
CA ILE A 251 -6.78 -27.11 24.43
C ILE A 251 -5.42 -26.39 24.50
N PRO A 252 -4.74 -26.13 23.38
CA PRO A 252 -3.45 -25.46 23.40
C PRO A 252 -3.54 -24.08 24.08
N PRO A 253 -2.53 -23.68 24.86
CA PRO A 253 -2.52 -22.35 25.50
C PRO A 253 -2.71 -21.22 24.48
N GLY A 254 -3.64 -20.30 24.77
CA GLY A 254 -3.96 -19.18 23.88
C GLY A 254 -4.99 -19.47 22.78
N ASN A 255 -5.40 -20.73 22.58
CA ASN A 255 -6.40 -21.09 21.57
C ASN A 255 -7.83 -21.11 22.09
N GLY A 256 -8.07 -20.89 23.38
CA GLY A 256 -9.39 -20.88 23.97
C GLY A 256 -9.57 -19.74 24.97
N GLU A 257 -10.70 -19.06 24.90
CA GLU A 257 -11.06 -17.99 25.85
C GLU A 257 -12.60 -17.96 26.09
N ILE A 258 -13.01 -17.45 27.26
CA ILE A 258 -14.43 -17.26 27.56
C ILE A 258 -14.77 -15.79 27.31
N GLN A 259 -15.71 -15.55 26.39
CA GLN A 259 -16.17 -14.22 26.04
C GLN A 259 -17.70 -14.21 25.92
N GLY A 260 -18.37 -13.24 26.54
CA GLY A 260 -19.82 -13.07 26.40
C GLY A 260 -20.68 -14.27 26.80
N GLY A 261 -20.19 -15.16 27.69
CA GLY A 261 -20.92 -16.37 28.10
C GLY A 261 -20.77 -17.55 27.14
N ALA A 262 -19.93 -17.45 26.15
CA ALA A 262 -19.53 -18.52 25.24
C ALA A 262 -18.05 -18.85 25.40
N PHE A 263 -17.64 -20.05 25.02
CA PHE A 263 -16.24 -20.43 24.88
C PHE A 263 -15.83 -20.27 23.41
N LEU A 264 -14.88 -19.38 23.14
CA LEU A 264 -14.28 -19.19 21.82
C LEU A 264 -13.05 -20.06 21.69
N LEU A 265 -13.02 -20.90 20.65
CA LEU A 265 -11.89 -21.76 20.30
C LEU A 265 -11.34 -21.38 18.94
N ARG A 266 -10.01 -21.25 18.85
CA ARG A 266 -9.28 -21.07 17.59
C ARG A 266 -8.61 -22.39 17.20
N ALA A 267 -9.08 -22.99 16.11
CA ALA A 267 -8.52 -24.18 15.50
C ALA A 267 -7.70 -23.83 14.26
N GLY A 268 -6.58 -24.47 14.03
CA GLY A 268 -5.66 -24.14 12.93
C GLY A 268 -6.23 -24.38 11.52
N ASN A 269 -7.25 -25.26 11.41
CA ASN A 269 -7.93 -25.56 10.15
C ASN A 269 -9.34 -26.09 10.39
N VAL A 270 -10.11 -26.28 9.32
CA VAL A 270 -11.50 -26.78 9.36
C VAL A 270 -11.59 -28.17 9.97
N ASP A 271 -10.66 -29.06 9.67
CA ASP A 271 -10.68 -30.44 10.19
C ASP A 271 -10.42 -30.49 11.70
N GLU A 272 -9.52 -29.65 12.18
CA GLU A 272 -9.29 -29.48 13.61
C GLU A 272 -10.51 -28.89 14.30
N ALA A 273 -11.13 -27.86 13.71
CA ALA A 273 -12.37 -27.28 14.23
C ALA A 273 -13.49 -28.32 14.34
N ASN A 274 -13.66 -29.16 13.32
CA ASN A 274 -14.65 -30.24 13.33
C ASN A 274 -14.37 -31.28 14.43
N ARG A 275 -13.11 -31.63 14.67
CA ARG A 275 -12.75 -32.53 15.81
C ARG A 275 -13.15 -31.91 17.16
N TRP A 276 -12.86 -30.61 17.32
CA TRP A 276 -13.23 -29.89 18.52
C TRP A 276 -14.76 -29.80 18.70
N ILE A 277 -15.53 -29.57 17.63
CA ILE A 277 -16.97 -29.57 17.64
C ILE A 277 -17.51 -30.89 18.18
N GLY A 278 -16.94 -32.03 17.77
CA GLY A 278 -17.31 -33.34 18.31
C GLY A 278 -17.14 -33.42 19.82
N LYS A 279 -15.94 -33.06 20.32
CA LYS A 279 -15.64 -33.10 21.77
C LYS A 279 -16.53 -32.19 22.60
N PHE A 280 -16.79 -30.93 22.12
CA PHE A 280 -17.63 -29.97 22.83
C PHE A 280 -19.10 -30.43 22.86
N ARG A 281 -19.59 -31.08 21.81
CA ARG A 281 -20.92 -31.68 21.79
C ARG A 281 -21.08 -32.81 22.80
N GLU A 282 -20.08 -33.67 22.95
CA GLU A 282 -20.03 -34.71 23.98
C GLU A 282 -20.07 -34.14 25.40
N ALA A 283 -19.49 -32.94 25.59
CA ALA A 283 -19.58 -32.17 26.85
C ALA A 283 -20.90 -31.40 27.05
N GLY A 284 -21.85 -31.54 26.12
CA GLY A 284 -23.17 -30.88 26.21
C GLY A 284 -23.23 -29.46 25.66
N SER A 285 -22.17 -28.99 25.00
CA SER A 285 -22.14 -27.66 24.36
C SER A 285 -22.64 -27.72 22.91
N GLN A 286 -23.21 -26.62 22.44
CA GLN A 286 -23.64 -26.43 21.07
C GLN A 286 -22.76 -25.36 20.37
N VAL A 287 -22.56 -25.49 19.06
CA VAL A 287 -21.93 -24.47 18.25
C VAL A 287 -22.91 -23.32 18.04
N ILE A 288 -22.51 -22.11 18.42
CA ILE A 288 -23.29 -20.90 18.19
C ILE A 288 -22.68 -20.04 17.06
N SER A 289 -21.39 -20.23 16.75
CA SER A 289 -20.72 -19.57 15.65
C SER A 289 -19.59 -20.44 15.10
N PHE A 290 -19.39 -20.42 13.77
CA PHE A 290 -18.29 -21.06 13.07
C PHE A 290 -17.79 -20.10 11.99
N VAL A 291 -16.64 -19.48 12.22
CA VAL A 291 -16.11 -18.44 11.35
C VAL A 291 -14.70 -18.80 10.89
N PRO A 292 -14.52 -19.20 9.62
CA PRO A 292 -13.20 -19.30 9.04
C PRO A 292 -12.58 -17.89 8.92
N VAL A 293 -11.49 -17.67 9.62
CA VAL A 293 -10.73 -16.42 9.55
C VAL A 293 -9.65 -16.56 8.51
N LYS A 294 -9.79 -15.82 7.43
CA LYS A 294 -8.80 -15.81 6.34
C LYS A 294 -7.54 -15.05 6.75
N LYS A 295 -6.40 -15.45 6.22
CA LYS A 295 -5.19 -14.64 6.25
C LYS A 295 -5.49 -13.30 5.59
N ARG A 296 -4.94 -12.22 6.15
CA ARG A 296 -4.99 -10.88 5.57
C ARG A 296 -3.64 -10.52 4.97
N LEU A 297 -3.62 -9.58 4.05
CA LEU A 297 -2.36 -9.05 3.53
C LEU A 297 -1.42 -8.52 4.62
N GLU A 298 -1.98 -8.04 5.75
CA GLU A 298 -1.21 -7.63 6.93
C GLU A 298 -0.39 -8.79 7.52
N ASP A 299 -0.99 -9.98 7.64
CA ASP A 299 -0.32 -11.18 8.17
C ASP A 299 0.84 -11.58 7.25
N ILE A 300 0.58 -11.57 5.94
CA ILE A 300 1.58 -11.88 4.91
C ILE A 300 2.73 -10.86 4.95
N PHE A 301 2.40 -9.57 5.07
CA PHE A 301 3.40 -8.54 5.19
C PHE A 301 4.31 -8.77 6.41
N LEU A 302 3.74 -9.09 7.56
CA LEU A 302 4.49 -9.39 8.79
C LEU A 302 5.35 -10.65 8.65
N GLU A 303 4.83 -11.72 8.05
CA GLU A 303 5.57 -12.95 7.76
C GLU A 303 6.80 -12.65 6.88
N GLN A 304 6.61 -11.94 5.77
CA GLN A 304 7.69 -11.58 4.82
C GLN A 304 8.76 -10.66 5.43
N VAL A 305 8.35 -9.75 6.30
CA VAL A 305 9.27 -8.87 7.02
C VAL A 305 10.11 -9.65 8.04
N SER A 306 9.49 -10.60 8.77
CA SER A 306 10.17 -11.45 9.76
C SER A 306 11.18 -12.37 9.09
N GLU A 307 10.81 -13.06 8.02
CA GLU A 307 11.71 -13.96 7.26
C GLU A 307 12.95 -13.23 6.70
N LYS A 308 12.75 -12.00 6.16
CA LYS A 308 13.88 -11.21 5.65
C LYS A 308 14.74 -10.62 6.78
N GLY A 309 14.13 -10.32 7.94
CA GLY A 309 14.85 -9.89 9.15
C GLY A 309 15.79 -10.98 9.66
N ASP A 310 15.32 -12.20 9.74
CA ASP A 310 16.11 -13.37 10.17
C ASP A 310 17.23 -13.71 9.18
N ARG A 311 16.97 -13.67 7.87
CA ARG A 311 18.01 -13.89 6.84
C ARG A 311 19.11 -12.82 6.89
N ALA A 312 18.76 -11.57 7.17
CA ALA A 312 19.74 -10.49 7.30
C ALA A 312 20.61 -10.64 8.58
N ALA A 313 20.04 -11.20 9.66
CA ALA A 313 20.75 -11.49 10.91
C ALA A 313 21.71 -12.69 10.76
N ILE A 314 21.32 -13.72 10.02
CA ILE A 314 22.14 -14.92 9.73
C ILE A 314 23.30 -14.56 8.79
N GLY A 315 23.04 -13.89 7.67
CA GLY A 315 24.08 -13.47 6.72
C GLY A 315 25.06 -12.42 7.27
N GLY A 316 24.66 -11.68 8.32
CA GLY A 316 25.56 -10.77 9.06
C GLY A 316 26.53 -11.52 10.01
N ARG A 317 26.13 -12.68 10.53
CA ARG A 317 26.99 -13.53 11.38
C ARG A 317 28.02 -14.30 10.55
N GLU A 318 27.65 -14.88 9.42
CA GLU A 318 28.59 -15.59 8.51
C GLU A 318 29.72 -14.67 8.01
N LYS A 319 29.40 -13.40 7.67
CA LYS A 319 30.43 -12.44 7.25
C LYS A 319 31.35 -11.95 8.38
N GLN A 320 30.94 -12.07 9.65
CA GLN A 320 31.81 -11.77 10.79
C GLN A 320 32.70 -12.96 11.17
N GLU A 321 32.24 -14.18 10.97
CA GLU A 321 33.05 -15.39 11.18
C GLU A 321 34.15 -15.55 10.12
N GLU A 322 33.82 -15.29 8.81
CA GLU A 322 34.85 -15.29 7.76
C GLU A 322 35.88 -14.17 7.89
N ALA A 323 35.51 -13.03 8.50
CA ALA A 323 36.45 -11.92 8.74
C ALA A 323 37.30 -12.11 10.01
N GLY A 324 36.91 -13.01 10.94
CA GLY A 324 37.62 -13.35 12.17
C GLY A 324 38.74 -14.34 11.97
N ASP A 325 38.57 -15.34 11.08
CA ASP A 325 39.54 -16.41 10.85
C ASP A 325 40.79 -16.00 10.04
N GLY A 326 40.75 -14.82 9.37
CA GLY A 326 41.88 -14.30 8.60
C GLY A 326 42.92 -13.48 9.39
N ARG A 327 42.81 -13.34 10.71
CA ARG A 327 43.70 -12.47 11.51
C ARG A 327 44.69 -13.21 12.42
N GLU A 328 44.66 -14.52 12.55
CA GLU A 328 45.58 -15.27 13.44
C GLU A 328 46.86 -15.78 12.75
N GLU A 329 47.04 -15.63 11.44
CA GLU A 329 48.25 -16.18 10.75
C GLU A 329 49.35 -15.14 10.39
N ARG A 330 49.40 -13.97 10.98
CA ARG A 330 50.48 -13.01 10.70
C ARG A 330 51.16 -12.42 11.96
N HIS A 331 51.54 -13.27 12.90
CA HIS A 331 52.60 -12.93 13.85
C HIS A 331 53.42 -14.16 14.21
N GLY A 332 54.38 -14.45 13.37
CA GLY A 332 55.37 -15.48 13.61
C GLY A 332 56.41 -15.57 12.51
N ARG A 333 57.25 -14.51 12.38
CA ARG A 333 58.66 -14.66 11.96
C ARG A 333 59.36 -13.30 12.05
#